data_9b40cda609371f770134e5036b6cef9e
#
_entry.id   9b40cda609371f770134e5036b6cef9e
#
_cell.length_a   1.000
_cell.length_b   1.000
_cell.length_c   1.000
_cell.angle_alpha   90.00
_cell.angle_beta   90.00
_cell.angle_gamma   90.00
#
_symmetry.space_group_name_H-M   'P 1'
#
loop_
_entity.id
_entity.type
_entity.pdbx_description
1 polymer ?
#
loop_
_entity_poly.entity_id
_entity_poly.type
_entity_poly.pdbx_seq_one_letter_code
_entity_poly.pdbx_strand_id
1 'polypeptide(L)'
;MMLTLTDKFAAGAKRAPAALIVMKGRYIAMLKNDLILRSPVQYLGGQSADVLADGQFGGVLARAGVGKTALMVQIALNSMLHERNVIHVSLNQPVNKTNLWYQEVFGHLSRQSGVPQTEALWESLLPHRFIMTFRAEGFSIPKMEERLTDLVEQKIFVPRLLIVDGLSFDEPLRDSLSDLKHFSRLYGMRVWFTIRTHRHEDPGPSGAPKQLSDVEDLFEVAIQLAPVGEEILVKVLKGLTLPTEHAQLVLDPTTMLVKDRSA
;
A
#
# COMPACT_ATOMS: atom_id res chain seq x y z
N MET A 1 -34.90 -42.55 -29.28
CA MET A 1 -33.98 -42.86 -28.18
C MET A 1 -32.82 -41.88 -28.23
N MET A 2 -33.06 -40.69 -27.64
CA MET A 2 -32.14 -39.52 -27.65
C MET A 2 -31.40 -39.51 -26.34
N LEU A 3 -30.10 -39.90 -26.36
CA LEU A 3 -29.19 -39.76 -25.21
C LEU A 3 -28.57 -38.39 -25.23
N THR A 4 -28.82 -37.64 -24.19
CA THR A 4 -28.44 -36.26 -23.96
C THR A 4 -26.92 -36.12 -23.70
N LEU A 5 -26.33 -35.11 -24.32
CA LEU A 5 -24.90 -34.70 -24.34
C LEU A 5 -24.39 -34.11 -23.01
N THR A 6 -25.07 -34.32 -21.88
CA THR A 6 -24.75 -33.69 -20.59
C THR A 6 -23.89 -34.53 -19.64
N ASP A 7 -23.52 -35.77 -19.97
CA ASP A 7 -22.81 -36.66 -19.04
C ASP A 7 -21.29 -36.80 -19.26
N LYS A 8 -20.66 -35.94 -20.10
CA LYS A 8 -19.22 -36.08 -20.41
C LYS A 8 -18.29 -35.03 -19.73
N PHE A 9 -18.80 -34.13 -18.88
CA PHE A 9 -17.96 -33.09 -18.23
C PHE A 9 -17.68 -33.32 -16.73
N ALA A 10 -18.08 -34.41 -16.15
CA ALA A 10 -17.94 -34.68 -14.71
C ALA A 10 -16.87 -35.72 -14.32
N ALA A 11 -15.91 -35.99 -15.21
CA ALA A 11 -14.86 -36.97 -14.86
C ALA A 11 -13.47 -36.35 -15.14
N GLY A 12 -12.78 -35.84 -14.10
CA GLY A 12 -11.34 -35.64 -14.21
C GLY A 12 -10.65 -34.57 -13.42
N ALA A 13 -11.28 -33.87 -12.51
CA ALA A 13 -10.52 -33.04 -11.55
C ALA A 13 -9.90 -33.97 -10.48
N LYS A 14 -8.75 -34.59 -10.79
CA LYS A 14 -7.94 -35.29 -9.79
C LYS A 14 -7.54 -34.29 -8.72
N ARG A 15 -8.15 -34.37 -7.51
CA ARG A 15 -7.70 -33.65 -6.33
C ARG A 15 -6.21 -33.94 -6.16
N ALA A 16 -5.40 -32.86 -6.16
CA ALA A 16 -3.97 -33.03 -5.88
C ALA A 16 -3.79 -33.79 -4.55
N PRO A 17 -2.81 -34.67 -4.43
CA PRO A 17 -2.56 -35.39 -3.19
C PRO A 17 -2.37 -34.39 -2.03
N ALA A 18 -2.94 -34.69 -0.86
CA ALA A 18 -2.85 -33.82 0.32
C ALA A 18 -1.41 -33.42 0.64
N ALA A 19 -0.44 -34.32 0.43
CA ALA A 19 0.98 -34.05 0.59
C ALA A 19 1.48 -32.94 -0.35
N LEU A 20 1.02 -32.88 -1.60
CA LEU A 20 1.41 -31.86 -2.57
C LEU A 20 0.85 -30.48 -2.20
N ILE A 21 -0.37 -30.42 -1.66
CA ILE A 21 -0.99 -29.18 -1.17
C ILE A 21 -0.20 -28.64 0.03
N VAL A 22 0.17 -29.50 0.97
CA VAL A 22 0.97 -29.14 2.15
C VAL A 22 2.37 -28.65 1.74
N MET A 23 3.02 -29.33 0.80
CA MET A 23 4.34 -28.88 0.28
C MET A 23 4.24 -27.54 -0.42
N LYS A 24 3.22 -27.30 -1.26
CA LYS A 24 2.98 -26.02 -1.92
C LYS A 24 2.74 -24.90 -0.89
N GLY A 25 1.96 -25.17 0.16
CA GLY A 25 1.70 -24.21 1.24
C GLY A 25 2.98 -23.83 2.01
N ARG A 26 3.80 -24.81 2.38
CA ARG A 26 5.11 -24.55 3.04
C ARG A 26 6.07 -23.76 2.17
N TYR A 27 6.11 -24.06 0.88
CA TYR A 27 6.95 -23.36 -0.08
C TYR A 27 6.52 -21.88 -0.22
N ILE A 28 5.22 -21.60 -0.37
CA ILE A 28 4.68 -20.24 -0.41
C ILE A 28 5.01 -19.49 0.88
N ALA A 29 4.86 -20.11 2.05
CA ALA A 29 5.20 -19.49 3.34
C ALA A 29 6.69 -19.12 3.44
N MET A 30 7.58 -19.97 2.94
CA MET A 30 9.01 -19.68 2.86
C MET A 30 9.29 -18.48 1.96
N LEU A 31 8.71 -18.43 0.75
CA LEU A 31 8.86 -17.31 -0.17
C LEU A 31 8.31 -15.99 0.42
N LYS A 32 7.18 -16.03 1.14
CA LYS A 32 6.64 -14.87 1.86
C LYS A 32 7.66 -14.34 2.86
N ASN A 33 8.23 -15.21 3.70
CA ASN A 33 9.21 -14.83 4.70
C ASN A 33 10.47 -14.22 4.07
N ASP A 34 10.95 -14.77 2.96
CA ASP A 34 12.11 -14.22 2.24
C ASP A 34 11.83 -12.80 1.72
N LEU A 35 10.63 -12.54 1.17
CA LEU A 35 10.23 -11.21 0.73
C LEU A 35 10.01 -10.24 1.90
N ILE A 36 9.44 -10.70 3.02
CA ILE A 36 9.26 -9.89 4.22
C ILE A 36 10.61 -9.43 4.78
N LEU A 37 11.57 -10.34 4.93
CA LEU A 37 12.89 -10.05 5.46
C LEU A 37 13.68 -9.06 4.58
N ARG A 38 13.39 -9.02 3.29
CA ARG A 38 14.05 -8.15 2.31
C ARG A 38 13.15 -6.99 1.86
N SER A 39 12.00 -6.81 2.53
CA SER A 39 11.05 -5.74 2.18
C SER A 39 11.71 -4.37 2.39
N PRO A 40 11.71 -3.52 1.35
CA PRO A 40 12.24 -2.15 1.48
C PRO A 40 11.54 -1.31 2.56
N VAL A 41 10.30 -1.66 2.91
CA VAL A 41 9.53 -0.97 3.96
C VAL A 41 10.14 -1.14 5.34
N GLN A 42 10.97 -2.18 5.56
CA GLN A 42 11.69 -2.35 6.83
C GLN A 42 12.67 -1.19 7.10
N TYR A 43 13.21 -0.56 6.05
CA TYR A 43 14.03 0.64 6.21
C TYR A 43 13.25 1.84 6.77
N LEU A 44 11.91 1.84 6.65
CA LEU A 44 11.05 2.93 7.13
C LEU A 44 10.61 2.81 8.59
N GLY A 45 10.65 1.63 9.18
CA GLY A 45 10.02 1.44 10.50
C GLY A 45 10.67 0.44 11.44
N GLY A 46 11.84 -0.06 11.14
CA GLY A 46 12.54 -1.00 12.01
C GLY A 46 11.84 -2.37 12.11
N GLN A 47 11.84 -2.99 13.28
CA GLN A 47 11.47 -4.39 13.50
C GLN A 47 9.95 -4.69 13.43
N SER A 48 9.10 -3.69 13.22
CA SER A 48 7.64 -3.85 13.16
C SER A 48 7.17 -4.16 11.74
N ALA A 49 6.22 -5.08 11.62
CA ALA A 49 5.58 -5.40 10.34
C ALA A 49 4.83 -4.21 9.71
N ASP A 50 4.51 -3.20 10.50
CA ASP A 50 3.83 -1.96 10.08
C ASP A 50 4.49 -0.74 10.69
N VAL A 51 4.54 0.31 9.88
CA VAL A 51 5.04 1.62 10.26
C VAL A 51 4.05 2.39 11.15
N LEU A 52 2.75 2.13 10.96
CA LEU A 52 1.65 2.74 11.70
C LEU A 52 1.00 1.75 12.66
N ALA A 53 0.52 2.23 13.79
CA ALA A 53 -0.41 1.51 14.66
C ALA A 53 -1.87 1.70 14.18
N ASP A 54 -2.80 0.91 14.72
CA ASP A 54 -4.22 1.00 14.40
C ASP A 54 -4.77 2.40 14.70
N GLY A 55 -5.53 2.97 13.77
CA GLY A 55 -6.09 4.32 13.86
C GLY A 55 -5.10 5.44 13.57
N GLN A 56 -3.86 5.13 13.18
CA GLN A 56 -2.87 6.13 12.82
C GLN A 56 -2.87 6.47 11.34
N PHE A 57 -2.47 7.72 11.04
CA PHE A 57 -2.34 8.25 9.69
C PHE A 57 -0.88 8.43 9.31
N GLY A 58 -0.57 8.06 8.05
CA GLY A 58 0.71 8.32 7.39
C GLY A 58 0.51 9.10 6.10
N GLY A 59 1.44 9.97 5.77
CA GLY A 59 1.45 10.74 4.54
C GLY A 59 2.73 10.55 3.74
N VAL A 60 2.60 10.36 2.42
CA VAL A 60 3.72 10.43 1.48
C VAL A 60 3.55 11.65 0.59
N LEU A 61 4.46 12.59 0.76
CA LEU A 61 4.43 13.90 0.14
C LEU A 61 5.42 13.95 -1.02
N ALA A 62 4.97 14.36 -2.20
CA ALA A 62 5.83 14.64 -3.33
C ALA A 62 5.08 15.36 -4.45
N ARG A 63 5.82 15.93 -5.38
CA ARG A 63 5.26 16.41 -6.65
C ARG A 63 4.67 15.27 -7.47
N ALA A 64 3.87 15.60 -8.48
CA ALA A 64 3.36 14.62 -9.43
C ALA A 64 4.52 13.84 -10.10
N GLY A 65 4.34 12.54 -10.32
CA GLY A 65 5.28 11.69 -11.05
C GLY A 65 6.53 11.23 -10.27
N VAL A 66 6.68 11.59 -8.99
CA VAL A 66 7.91 11.29 -8.21
C VAL A 66 7.92 9.87 -7.59
N GLY A 67 6.82 9.12 -7.67
CA GLY A 67 6.80 7.74 -7.16
C GLY A 67 5.98 7.52 -5.89
N LYS A 68 5.09 8.46 -5.50
CA LYS A 68 4.19 8.27 -4.33
C LYS A 68 3.41 6.96 -4.37
N THR A 69 2.74 6.70 -5.49
CA THR A 69 1.95 5.47 -5.68
C THR A 69 2.83 4.21 -5.56
N ALA A 70 4.05 4.25 -6.09
CA ALA A 70 4.98 3.11 -5.98
C ALA A 70 5.37 2.81 -4.52
N LEU A 71 5.63 3.85 -3.72
CA LEU A 71 5.91 3.67 -2.29
C LEU A 71 4.65 3.15 -1.54
N MET A 72 3.45 3.66 -1.87
CA MET A 72 2.20 3.14 -1.31
C MET A 72 2.00 1.66 -1.62
N VAL A 73 2.31 1.24 -2.85
CA VAL A 73 2.21 -0.16 -3.26
C VAL A 73 3.21 -1.04 -2.51
N GLN A 74 4.43 -0.55 -2.21
CA GLN A 74 5.38 -1.30 -1.38
C GLN A 74 4.83 -1.51 0.04
N ILE A 75 4.25 -0.47 0.65
CA ILE A 75 3.60 -0.56 1.97
C ILE A 75 2.44 -1.55 1.92
N ALA A 76 1.61 -1.49 0.87
CA ALA A 76 0.50 -2.42 0.67
C ALA A 76 0.97 -3.86 0.52
N LEU A 77 1.96 -4.12 -0.33
CA LEU A 77 2.53 -5.46 -0.54
C LEU A 77 3.11 -6.02 0.76
N ASN A 78 3.79 -5.19 1.55
CA ASN A 78 4.28 -5.62 2.87
C ASN A 78 3.13 -6.06 3.79
N SER A 79 2.02 -5.32 3.82
CA SER A 79 0.82 -5.69 4.59
C SER A 79 0.20 -7.00 4.07
N MET A 80 0.08 -7.16 2.74
CA MET A 80 -0.44 -8.39 2.12
C MET A 80 0.44 -9.61 2.37
N LEU A 81 1.77 -9.46 2.36
CA LEU A 81 2.73 -10.52 2.71
C LEU A 81 2.52 -11.01 4.16
N HIS A 82 2.07 -10.12 5.06
CA HIS A 82 1.67 -10.46 6.43
C HIS A 82 0.20 -10.91 6.54
N GLU A 83 -0.44 -11.28 5.41
CA GLU A 83 -1.84 -11.75 5.35
C GLU A 83 -2.87 -10.74 5.88
N ARG A 84 -2.55 -9.44 5.77
CA ARG A 84 -3.43 -8.35 6.17
C ARG A 84 -4.11 -7.75 4.95
N ASN A 85 -5.40 -7.56 5.07
CA ASN A 85 -6.24 -7.03 3.99
C ASN A 85 -5.98 -5.54 3.78
N VAL A 86 -5.85 -5.15 2.52
CA VAL A 86 -5.57 -3.79 2.05
C VAL A 86 -6.69 -3.32 1.14
N ILE A 87 -7.26 -2.17 1.43
CA ILE A 87 -8.08 -1.41 0.47
C ILE A 87 -7.21 -0.29 -0.10
N HIS A 88 -7.09 -0.26 -1.42
CA HIS A 88 -6.45 0.83 -2.15
C HIS A 88 -7.53 1.66 -2.86
N VAL A 89 -7.83 2.83 -2.31
CA VAL A 89 -8.72 3.82 -2.92
C VAL A 89 -7.89 4.70 -3.86
N SER A 90 -8.25 4.68 -5.14
CA SER A 90 -7.60 5.53 -6.16
C SER A 90 -8.60 6.53 -6.73
N LEU A 91 -8.26 7.81 -6.66
CA LEU A 91 -9.10 8.92 -7.13
C LEU A 91 -8.73 9.38 -8.54
N ASN A 92 -7.53 9.09 -9.00
CA ASN A 92 -7.00 9.62 -10.26
C ASN A 92 -6.63 8.54 -11.29
N GLN A 93 -6.71 7.27 -10.90
CA GLN A 93 -6.29 6.16 -11.75
C GLN A 93 -7.37 5.08 -11.82
N PRO A 94 -7.65 4.51 -13.00
CA PRO A 94 -8.55 3.39 -13.11
C PRO A 94 -7.95 2.13 -12.49
N VAL A 95 -8.80 1.16 -12.13
CA VAL A 95 -8.43 -0.11 -11.46
C VAL A 95 -7.28 -0.83 -12.17
N ASN A 96 -7.32 -0.91 -13.51
CA ASN A 96 -6.28 -1.59 -14.29
C ASN A 96 -4.90 -0.95 -14.11
N LYS A 97 -4.82 0.38 -14.05
CA LYS A 97 -3.55 1.09 -13.88
C LYS A 97 -3.00 0.93 -12.46
N THR A 98 -3.85 0.98 -11.46
CA THR A 98 -3.46 0.66 -10.07
C THR A 98 -2.97 -0.79 -9.98
N ASN A 99 -3.66 -1.73 -10.65
CA ASN A 99 -3.25 -3.13 -10.67
C ASN A 99 -1.88 -3.34 -11.33
N LEU A 100 -1.57 -2.62 -12.40
CA LEU A 100 -0.24 -2.66 -13.05
C LEU A 100 0.87 -2.23 -12.07
N TRP A 101 0.66 -1.17 -11.27
CA TRP A 101 1.61 -0.76 -10.24
C TRP A 101 1.93 -1.89 -9.26
N TYR A 102 0.91 -2.62 -8.80
CA TYR A 102 1.12 -3.77 -7.91
C TYR A 102 1.93 -4.87 -8.59
N GLN A 103 1.66 -5.18 -9.86
CA GLN A 103 2.38 -6.21 -10.61
C GLN A 103 3.84 -5.83 -10.85
N GLU A 104 4.10 -4.58 -11.24
CA GLU A 104 5.44 -4.07 -11.50
C GLU A 104 6.30 -4.04 -10.22
N VAL A 105 5.79 -3.45 -9.14
CA VAL A 105 6.51 -3.35 -7.86
C VAL A 105 6.75 -4.74 -7.28
N PHE A 106 5.77 -5.63 -7.30
CA PHE A 106 5.95 -7.02 -6.88
C PHE A 106 7.00 -7.75 -7.71
N GLY A 107 6.97 -7.57 -9.03
CA GLY A 107 7.96 -8.15 -9.95
C GLY A 107 9.38 -7.64 -9.66
N HIS A 108 9.56 -6.35 -9.37
CA HIS A 108 10.86 -5.79 -8.98
C HIS A 108 11.32 -6.34 -7.63
N LEU A 109 10.44 -6.36 -6.62
CA LEU A 109 10.72 -6.90 -5.29
C LEU A 109 11.16 -8.37 -5.36
N SER A 110 10.44 -9.18 -6.14
CA SER A 110 10.75 -10.60 -6.31
C SER A 110 12.09 -10.84 -7.00
N ARG A 111 12.40 -10.07 -8.04
CA ARG A 111 13.70 -10.15 -8.74
C ARG A 111 14.86 -9.75 -7.83
N GLN A 112 14.73 -8.64 -7.10
CA GLN A 112 15.74 -8.17 -6.17
C GLN A 112 16.01 -9.18 -5.05
N SER A 113 14.96 -9.87 -4.61
CA SER A 113 15.07 -10.89 -3.56
C SER A 113 15.53 -12.25 -4.07
N GLY A 114 15.71 -12.44 -5.40
CA GLY A 114 16.11 -13.72 -5.98
C GLY A 114 15.08 -14.83 -5.79
N VAL A 115 13.80 -14.49 -5.60
CA VAL A 115 12.71 -15.45 -5.35
C VAL A 115 12.22 -16.02 -6.68
N PRO A 116 12.39 -17.33 -6.93
CA PRO A 116 11.90 -17.96 -8.17
C PRO A 116 10.40 -18.28 -8.08
N GLN A 117 9.76 -18.49 -9.24
CA GLN A 117 8.37 -18.98 -9.35
C GLN A 117 7.35 -18.18 -8.52
N THR A 118 7.33 -16.89 -8.70
CA THR A 118 6.54 -15.94 -7.90
C THR A 118 5.05 -15.93 -8.21
N GLU A 119 4.60 -16.60 -9.28
CA GLU A 119 3.19 -16.64 -9.71
C GLU A 119 2.26 -17.18 -8.62
N ALA A 120 2.60 -18.35 -8.03
CA ALA A 120 1.79 -18.92 -6.96
C ALA A 120 1.75 -18.06 -5.70
N LEU A 121 2.86 -17.35 -5.42
CA LEU A 121 2.90 -16.38 -4.33
C LEU A 121 2.03 -15.16 -4.66
N TRP A 122 2.14 -14.62 -5.87
CA TRP A 122 1.29 -13.51 -6.32
C TRP A 122 -0.19 -13.85 -6.19
N GLU A 123 -0.62 -15.00 -6.71
CA GLU A 123 -2.00 -15.48 -6.58
C GLU A 123 -2.46 -15.56 -5.12
N SER A 124 -1.56 -15.97 -4.20
CA SER A 124 -1.89 -16.04 -2.77
C SER A 124 -2.07 -14.67 -2.10
N LEU A 125 -1.54 -13.60 -2.71
CA LEU A 125 -1.69 -12.23 -2.20
C LEU A 125 -2.97 -11.55 -2.67
N LEU A 126 -3.50 -11.92 -3.84
CA LEU A 126 -4.66 -11.26 -4.45
C LEU A 126 -5.90 -11.20 -3.55
N PRO A 127 -6.25 -12.24 -2.75
CA PRO A 127 -7.37 -12.19 -1.81
C PRO A 127 -7.24 -11.12 -0.72
N HIS A 128 -6.01 -10.65 -0.45
CA HIS A 128 -5.75 -9.62 0.55
C HIS A 128 -5.79 -8.19 0.00
N ARG A 129 -6.22 -8.01 -1.25
CA ARG A 129 -6.27 -6.70 -1.88
C ARG A 129 -7.64 -6.40 -2.48
N PHE A 130 -8.17 -5.23 -2.15
CA PHE A 130 -9.35 -4.65 -2.79
C PHE A 130 -9.00 -3.27 -3.36
N ILE A 131 -9.23 -3.06 -4.67
CA ILE A 131 -9.00 -1.77 -5.32
C ILE A 131 -10.35 -1.11 -5.53
N MET A 132 -10.53 0.10 -4.99
CA MET A 132 -11.71 0.92 -5.11
C MET A 132 -11.36 2.21 -5.86
N THR A 133 -12.17 2.59 -6.83
CA THR A 133 -11.95 3.84 -7.58
C THR A 133 -13.17 4.75 -7.47
N PHE A 134 -12.90 6.03 -7.36
CA PHE A 134 -13.91 7.08 -7.40
C PHE A 134 -13.59 8.08 -8.50
N ARG A 135 -14.60 8.72 -9.03
CA ARG A 135 -14.41 9.92 -9.85
C ARG A 135 -14.10 11.09 -8.92
N ALA A 136 -13.07 11.86 -9.22
CA ALA A 136 -12.63 12.96 -8.37
C ALA A 136 -13.76 13.98 -8.09
N GLU A 137 -14.58 14.32 -9.12
CA GLU A 137 -15.66 15.28 -8.99
C GLU A 137 -16.81 14.83 -8.07
N GLY A 138 -16.90 13.55 -7.77
CA GLY A 138 -17.97 13.00 -6.91
C GLY A 138 -17.47 12.40 -5.62
N PHE A 139 -16.16 12.50 -5.35
CA PHE A 139 -15.55 11.93 -4.16
C PHE A 139 -15.77 12.82 -2.94
N SER A 140 -16.03 12.17 -1.82
CA SER A 140 -15.91 12.74 -0.49
C SER A 140 -15.53 11.65 0.50
N ILE A 141 -14.87 12.03 1.59
CA ILE A 141 -14.49 11.09 2.66
C ILE A 141 -15.72 10.38 3.23
N PRO A 142 -16.85 11.04 3.54
CA PRO A 142 -18.05 10.36 4.01
C PRO A 142 -18.60 9.29 3.05
N LYS A 143 -18.57 9.54 1.73
CA LYS A 143 -18.97 8.52 0.75
C LYS A 143 -18.03 7.31 0.73
N MET A 144 -16.74 7.55 0.94
CA MET A 144 -15.77 6.46 1.07
C MET A 144 -16.04 5.65 2.34
N GLU A 145 -16.29 6.31 3.47
CA GLU A 145 -16.62 5.66 4.74
C GLU A 145 -17.89 4.81 4.64
N GLU A 146 -18.93 5.30 3.98
CA GLU A 146 -20.16 4.53 3.70
C GLU A 146 -19.81 3.22 2.97
N ARG A 147 -19.00 3.27 1.91
CA ARG A 147 -18.58 2.08 1.16
C ARG A 147 -17.71 1.13 1.98
N LEU A 148 -16.84 1.67 2.82
CA LEU A 148 -16.01 0.87 3.72
C LEU A 148 -16.88 0.18 4.78
N THR A 149 -17.86 0.88 5.35
CA THR A 149 -18.82 0.34 6.31
C THR A 149 -19.58 -0.84 5.71
N ASP A 150 -20.14 -0.69 4.50
CA ASP A 150 -20.82 -1.76 3.78
C ASP A 150 -19.95 -3.03 3.65
N LEU A 151 -18.69 -2.87 3.26
CA LEU A 151 -17.75 -4.00 3.09
C LEU A 151 -17.46 -4.71 4.42
N VAL A 152 -17.31 -3.95 5.50
CA VAL A 152 -16.94 -4.48 6.82
C VAL A 152 -18.16 -5.13 7.49
N GLU A 153 -19.31 -4.45 7.54
CA GLU A 153 -20.52 -4.96 8.21
C GLU A 153 -21.10 -6.20 7.54
N GLN A 154 -21.05 -6.26 6.21
CA GLN A 154 -21.44 -7.44 5.45
C GLN A 154 -20.35 -8.53 5.44
N LYS A 155 -19.21 -8.32 6.08
CA LYS A 155 -18.07 -9.24 6.14
C LYS A 155 -17.54 -9.65 4.75
N ILE A 156 -17.70 -8.78 3.76
CA ILE A 156 -17.19 -9.01 2.41
C ILE A 156 -15.67 -8.84 2.41
N PHE A 157 -15.19 -7.74 3.04
CA PHE A 157 -13.76 -7.46 3.13
C PHE A 157 -13.47 -6.57 4.35
N VAL A 158 -12.66 -7.07 5.29
CA VAL A 158 -12.31 -6.34 6.52
C VAL A 158 -10.85 -5.86 6.37
N PRO A 159 -10.62 -4.57 6.07
CA PRO A 159 -9.27 -4.04 5.87
C PRO A 159 -8.53 -3.83 7.19
N ARG A 160 -7.20 -3.96 7.13
CA ARG A 160 -6.26 -3.51 8.16
C ARG A 160 -5.44 -2.31 7.70
N LEU A 161 -5.38 -2.11 6.39
CA LEU A 161 -4.71 -0.98 5.78
C LEU A 161 -5.63 -0.35 4.72
N LEU A 162 -5.79 0.95 4.81
CA LEU A 162 -6.44 1.80 3.82
C LEU A 162 -5.38 2.71 3.18
N ILE A 163 -5.30 2.68 1.85
CA ILE A 163 -4.51 3.64 1.07
C ILE A 163 -5.49 4.56 0.35
N VAL A 164 -5.29 5.86 0.48
CA VAL A 164 -6.04 6.90 -0.24
C VAL A 164 -5.08 7.62 -1.17
N ASP A 165 -5.11 7.23 -2.45
CA ASP A 165 -4.21 7.76 -3.47
C ASP A 165 -4.92 8.81 -4.34
N GLY A 166 -4.43 10.04 -4.26
CA GLY A 166 -4.87 11.14 -5.09
C GLY A 166 -5.90 12.09 -4.44
N LEU A 167 -6.09 12.04 -3.13
CA LEU A 167 -6.88 13.05 -2.41
C LEU A 167 -6.20 14.41 -2.53
N SER A 168 -6.97 15.45 -2.88
CA SER A 168 -6.47 16.81 -2.85
C SER A 168 -6.42 17.35 -1.42
N PHE A 169 -5.28 17.92 -1.06
CA PHE A 169 -5.05 18.59 0.21
C PHE A 169 -4.99 20.13 0.01
N ASP A 170 -5.46 20.62 -1.12
CA ASP A 170 -5.51 22.06 -1.43
C ASP A 170 -6.79 22.73 -0.86
N GLU A 171 -7.74 21.92 -0.39
CA GLU A 171 -8.99 22.35 0.23
C GLU A 171 -9.01 22.00 1.73
N PRO A 172 -9.82 22.66 2.55
CA PRO A 172 -9.96 22.32 3.97
C PRO A 172 -10.49 20.89 4.14
N LEU A 173 -9.70 20.04 4.79
CA LEU A 173 -10.02 18.63 5.02
C LEU A 173 -10.08 18.25 6.50
N ARG A 174 -9.82 19.19 7.41
CA ARG A 174 -9.60 18.87 8.82
C ARG A 174 -10.75 18.09 9.45
N ASP A 175 -11.97 18.52 9.27
CA ASP A 175 -13.13 17.86 9.87
C ASP A 175 -13.31 16.47 9.29
N SER A 176 -13.33 16.33 7.97
CA SER A 176 -13.46 15.03 7.30
C SER A 176 -12.33 14.06 7.64
N LEU A 177 -11.09 14.54 7.78
CA LEU A 177 -9.97 13.69 8.21
C LEU A 177 -10.06 13.32 9.68
N SER A 178 -10.61 14.17 10.53
CA SER A 178 -10.86 13.88 11.95
C SER A 178 -11.91 12.79 12.11
N ASP A 179 -12.99 12.85 11.33
CA ASP A 179 -14.02 11.82 11.27
C ASP A 179 -13.44 10.48 10.78
N LEU A 180 -12.70 10.51 9.68
CA LEU A 180 -12.02 9.32 9.15
C LEU A 180 -11.02 8.74 10.16
N LYS A 181 -10.34 9.59 10.94
CA LYS A 181 -9.43 9.12 11.99
C LYS A 181 -10.18 8.41 13.12
N HIS A 182 -11.34 8.92 13.50
CA HIS A 182 -12.22 8.24 14.46
C HIS A 182 -12.71 6.90 13.90
N PHE A 183 -13.18 6.89 12.65
CA PHE A 183 -13.60 5.69 11.93
C PHE A 183 -12.48 4.65 11.87
N SER A 184 -11.26 5.07 11.50
CA SER A 184 -10.12 4.17 11.39
C SER A 184 -9.73 3.52 12.73
N ARG A 185 -9.88 4.26 13.84
CA ARG A 185 -9.67 3.72 15.19
C ARG A 185 -10.73 2.68 15.55
N LEU A 186 -11.99 2.97 15.25
CA LEU A 186 -13.11 2.07 15.54
C LEU A 186 -12.94 0.70 14.86
N TYR A 187 -12.47 0.69 13.61
CA TYR A 187 -12.30 -0.53 12.82
C TYR A 187 -10.86 -1.10 12.86
N GLY A 188 -9.96 -0.52 13.62
CA GLY A 188 -8.58 -0.97 13.74
C GLY A 188 -7.81 -0.91 12.42
N MET A 189 -8.01 0.17 11.64
CA MET A 189 -7.35 0.38 10.37
C MET A 189 -6.22 1.40 10.47
N ARG A 190 -5.18 1.20 9.68
CA ARG A 190 -4.12 2.17 9.41
C ARG A 190 -4.43 2.87 8.10
N VAL A 191 -4.15 4.16 8.00
CA VAL A 191 -4.47 4.92 6.78
C VAL A 191 -3.24 5.63 6.25
N TRP A 192 -2.94 5.42 4.96
CA TRP A 192 -1.89 6.13 4.26
C TRP A 192 -2.47 7.00 3.15
N PHE A 193 -1.95 8.22 3.02
CA PHE A 193 -2.35 9.18 2.00
C PHE A 193 -1.17 9.52 1.10
N THR A 194 -1.43 9.64 -0.22
CA THR A 194 -0.53 10.36 -1.10
C THR A 194 -0.92 11.85 -1.09
N ILE A 195 0.05 12.72 -0.83
CA ILE A 195 -0.14 14.16 -0.74
C ILE A 195 0.68 14.81 -1.85
N ARG A 196 0.00 15.54 -2.74
CA ARG A 196 0.66 16.25 -3.82
C ARG A 196 1.16 17.59 -3.32
N THR A 197 2.47 17.85 -3.47
CA THR A 197 3.08 19.15 -3.21
C THR A 197 3.30 19.90 -4.51
N HIS A 198 3.32 21.23 -4.46
CA HIS A 198 3.55 22.10 -5.61
C HIS A 198 4.98 22.65 -5.61
N ARG A 199 5.40 23.21 -6.76
CA ARG A 199 6.69 23.90 -6.87
C ARG A 199 6.57 25.31 -6.30
N HIS A 200 7.62 25.78 -5.65
CA HIS A 200 7.73 27.16 -5.15
C HIS A 200 6.73 27.53 -4.03
N GLU A 201 6.20 26.55 -3.31
CA GLU A 201 5.46 26.82 -2.09
C GLU A 201 6.43 26.88 -0.91
N ASP A 202 6.31 27.92 -0.12
CA ASP A 202 7.06 28.05 1.12
C ASP A 202 6.56 26.99 2.12
N PRO A 203 7.46 26.40 2.90
CA PRO A 203 7.05 25.53 4.00
C PRO A 203 6.15 26.27 4.98
N GLY A 204 5.19 25.56 5.57
CA GLY A 204 4.38 26.08 6.65
C GLY A 204 5.21 26.49 7.89
N PRO A 205 4.58 27.04 8.91
CA PRO A 205 5.26 27.52 10.12
C PRO A 205 6.07 26.45 10.85
N SER A 206 5.69 25.18 10.73
CA SER A 206 6.39 24.00 11.29
C SER A 206 7.54 23.51 10.41
N GLY A 207 7.75 24.09 9.23
CA GLY A 207 8.67 23.57 8.22
C GLY A 207 8.07 22.42 7.36
N ALA A 208 6.86 21.97 7.67
CA ALA A 208 6.13 21.00 6.86
C ALA A 208 5.60 21.64 5.57
N PRO A 209 5.43 20.86 4.47
CA PRO A 209 4.75 21.34 3.27
C PRO A 209 3.37 21.91 3.59
N LYS A 210 2.99 23.00 2.91
CA LYS A 210 1.75 23.74 3.13
C LYS A 210 0.51 22.83 3.15
N GLN A 211 0.45 21.84 2.28
CA GLN A 211 -0.66 20.88 2.18
C GLN A 211 -0.87 20.05 3.45
N LEU A 212 0.15 19.93 4.28
CA LEU A 212 0.05 19.17 5.54
C LEU A 212 -0.17 20.09 6.75
N SER A 213 0.18 21.38 6.66
CA SER A 213 0.27 22.28 7.82
C SER A 213 -1.01 22.35 8.64
N ASP A 214 -2.18 22.39 7.99
CA ASP A 214 -3.47 22.54 8.68
C ASP A 214 -3.96 21.25 9.36
N VAL A 215 -3.38 20.11 9.00
CA VAL A 215 -3.77 18.77 9.45
C VAL A 215 -2.60 17.93 9.96
N GLU A 216 -1.43 18.55 10.15
CA GLU A 216 -0.19 17.88 10.55
C GLU A 216 -0.33 17.09 11.85
N ASP A 217 -1.12 17.59 12.79
CA ASP A 217 -1.40 16.94 14.07
C ASP A 217 -2.20 15.64 13.94
N LEU A 218 -2.92 15.44 12.84
CA LEU A 218 -3.64 14.20 12.54
C LEU A 218 -2.73 13.09 12.01
N PHE A 219 -1.51 13.42 11.55
CA PHE A 219 -0.57 12.47 10.99
C PHE A 219 0.50 12.08 12.00
N GLU A 220 0.68 10.79 12.24
CA GLU A 220 1.77 10.28 13.05
C GLU A 220 3.06 10.15 12.26
N VAL A 221 2.95 9.86 10.95
CA VAL A 221 4.09 9.68 10.06
C VAL A 221 3.96 10.56 8.83
N ALA A 222 5.03 11.26 8.47
CA ALA A 222 5.13 12.01 7.22
C ALA A 222 6.47 11.75 6.54
N ILE A 223 6.41 11.36 5.26
CA ILE A 223 7.56 11.04 4.41
C ILE A 223 7.52 11.93 3.18
N GLN A 224 8.62 12.56 2.83
CA GLN A 224 8.75 13.33 1.61
C GLN A 224 9.65 12.61 0.60
N LEU A 225 9.20 12.48 -0.64
CA LEU A 225 10.02 12.06 -1.77
C LEU A 225 10.56 13.31 -2.47
N ALA A 226 11.86 13.52 -2.40
CA ALA A 226 12.53 14.70 -2.93
C ALA A 226 13.52 14.31 -4.04
N PRO A 227 13.23 14.63 -5.33
CA PRO A 227 14.20 14.45 -6.40
C PRO A 227 15.44 15.34 -6.19
N VAL A 228 16.62 14.72 -6.23
CA VAL A 228 17.92 15.40 -6.13
C VAL A 228 18.84 14.78 -7.18
N GLY A 229 19.09 15.50 -8.25
CA GLY A 229 19.80 14.96 -9.42
C GLY A 229 19.03 13.79 -10.04
N GLU A 230 19.70 12.65 -10.17
CA GLU A 230 19.11 11.41 -10.69
C GLU A 230 18.46 10.52 -9.61
N GLU A 231 18.56 10.92 -8.34
CA GLU A 231 18.03 10.16 -7.22
C GLU A 231 16.73 10.76 -6.67
N ILE A 232 15.95 9.94 -5.99
CA ILE A 232 14.78 10.38 -5.24
C ILE A 232 15.02 10.07 -3.77
N LEU A 233 15.37 11.10 -3.00
CA LEU A 233 15.59 10.95 -1.56
C LEU A 233 14.27 10.72 -0.82
N VAL A 234 14.29 9.79 0.12
CA VAL A 234 13.19 9.51 1.05
C VAL A 234 13.49 10.23 2.36
N LYS A 235 12.87 11.39 2.57
CA LYS A 235 13.07 12.22 3.77
C LYS A 235 11.96 11.96 4.77
N VAL A 236 12.32 11.59 5.98
CA VAL A 236 11.37 11.51 7.10
C VAL A 236 11.15 12.92 7.64
N LEU A 237 9.90 13.41 7.56
CA LEU A 237 9.51 14.70 8.12
C LEU A 237 8.99 14.55 9.55
N LYS A 238 8.32 13.41 9.86
CA LYS A 238 7.70 13.15 11.16
C LYS A 238 7.60 11.65 11.45
N GLY A 239 7.79 11.27 12.69
CA GLY A 239 7.28 10.03 13.29
C GLY A 239 8.04 8.75 13.01
N LEU A 240 9.14 8.78 12.28
CA LEU A 240 9.98 7.61 12.04
C LEU A 240 11.39 7.82 12.59
N THR A 241 11.92 6.78 13.22
CA THR A 241 13.33 6.70 13.55
C THR A 241 13.98 5.74 12.58
N LEU A 242 14.88 6.23 11.73
CA LEU A 242 15.62 5.38 10.81
C LEU A 242 16.59 4.46 11.59
N PRO A 243 16.89 3.26 11.06
CA PRO A 243 17.70 2.25 11.75
C PRO A 243 19.09 2.74 12.16
N THR A 244 19.66 3.69 11.42
CA THR A 244 20.93 4.35 11.75
C THR A 244 20.81 5.86 11.52
N GLU A 245 21.51 6.67 12.35
CA GLU A 245 21.53 8.14 12.23
C GLU A 245 22.03 8.64 10.87
N HIS A 246 22.72 7.78 10.11
CA HIS A 246 23.30 8.11 8.80
C HIS A 246 22.60 7.40 7.64
N ALA A 247 21.53 6.61 7.89
CA ALA A 247 20.81 5.94 6.82
C ALA A 247 20.18 6.96 5.86
N GLN A 248 20.65 6.98 4.62
CA GLN A 248 20.07 7.78 3.55
C GLN A 248 19.22 6.87 2.68
N LEU A 249 17.92 6.97 2.82
CA LEU A 249 17.00 6.20 2.01
C LEU A 249 16.75 6.90 0.67
N VAL A 250 16.74 6.11 -0.39
CA VAL A 250 16.40 6.54 -1.74
C VAL A 250 15.32 5.64 -2.32
N LEU A 251 14.43 6.23 -3.12
CA LEU A 251 13.55 5.50 -4.01
C LEU A 251 14.29 5.38 -5.35
N ASP A 252 14.64 4.17 -5.72
CA ASP A 252 15.33 3.90 -6.99
C ASP A 252 14.40 4.20 -8.17
N PRO A 253 14.73 5.14 -9.06
CA PRO A 253 13.84 5.52 -10.15
C PRO A 253 13.63 4.42 -11.21
N THR A 254 14.51 3.41 -11.27
CA THR A 254 14.40 2.29 -12.22
C THR A 254 13.47 1.20 -11.70
N THR A 255 13.57 0.85 -10.42
CA THR A 255 12.81 -0.23 -9.81
C THR A 255 11.62 0.28 -9.00
N MET A 256 11.61 1.57 -8.68
CA MET A 256 10.65 2.19 -7.76
C MET A 256 10.63 1.55 -6.37
N LEU A 257 11.72 0.89 -5.97
CA LEU A 257 11.89 0.32 -4.63
C LEU A 257 12.71 1.25 -3.74
N VAL A 258 12.35 1.29 -2.46
CA VAL A 258 13.17 1.97 -1.44
C VAL A 258 14.41 1.12 -1.18
N LYS A 259 15.56 1.77 -1.08
CA LYS A 259 16.83 1.14 -0.69
C LYS A 259 17.64 2.07 0.20
N ASP A 260 18.56 1.52 0.96
CA ASP A 260 19.60 2.30 1.60
C ASP A 260 20.62 2.73 0.54
N ARG A 261 21.00 4.00 0.51
CA ARG A 261 21.96 4.56 -0.43
C ARG A 261 23.37 4.01 -0.22
N SER A 262 23.67 3.56 0.99
CA SER A 262 24.98 3.03 1.39
C SER A 262 25.11 1.51 1.18
N ALA A 263 24.04 0.83 0.75
CA ALA A 263 24.01 -0.62 0.57
C ALA A 263 24.36 -1.07 -0.84
#